data_5e48e483be9cedad97e766e2cf4a44af
#
_entry.id   5e48e483be9cedad97e766e2cf4a44af
#
_cell.length_a   1.000
_cell.length_b   1.000
_cell.length_c   1.000
_cell.angle_alpha   90.00
_cell.angle_beta   90.00
_cell.angle_gamma   90.00
#
_symmetry.space_group_name_H-M   'P 1'
#
loop_
_entity.id
_entity.type
_entity.pdbx_description
1 polymer ?
#
loop_
_entity_poly.entity_id
_entity_poly.type
_entity_poly.pdbx_seq_one_letter_code
_entity_poly.pdbx_strand_id
1 'polypeptide(L)'
;VRTVPIEDERILMMLRKLLAQTERGHKLLVPDGMPTDRAINALELFIYRYRNGINDEGSDRRLTFHGLRHTYAAEQYTKLTEDGMSAIDAHYAVSRLLGHERADVTNIYLASVRKRGRDGE
;
A
#
# COMPACT_ATOMS: atom_id res chain seq x y z
N VAL A 1 7.53 15.10 -2.81
CA VAL A 1 6.10 14.83 -3.11
C VAL A 1 6.00 13.64 -4.04
N ARG A 2 5.22 12.67 -3.64
CA ARG A 2 4.97 11.48 -4.45
C ARG A 2 3.49 11.38 -4.82
N THR A 3 3.24 10.79 -5.98
CA THR A 3 1.88 10.53 -6.46
C THR A 3 1.62 9.02 -6.40
N VAL A 4 0.53 8.65 -5.76
CA VAL A 4 0.10 7.26 -5.66
C VAL A 4 -1.12 7.08 -6.57
N PRO A 5 -1.06 6.20 -7.59
CA PRO A 5 -2.21 5.97 -8.47
C PRO A 5 -3.30 5.19 -7.73
N ILE A 6 -4.54 5.62 -7.89
CA ILE A 6 -5.71 4.94 -7.34
C ILE A 6 -6.67 4.67 -8.50
N GLU A 7 -6.89 3.41 -8.79
CA GLU A 7 -7.70 2.97 -9.93
C GLU A 7 -9.11 2.49 -9.55
N ASP A 8 -9.31 2.10 -8.28
CA ASP A 8 -10.62 1.63 -7.81
C ASP A 8 -11.60 2.80 -7.72
N GLU A 9 -12.68 2.72 -8.50
CA GLU A 9 -13.71 3.75 -8.58
C GLU A 9 -14.38 4.03 -7.23
N ARG A 10 -14.58 3.01 -6.41
CA ARG A 10 -15.21 3.16 -5.10
C ARG A 10 -14.32 3.94 -4.14
N ILE A 11 -13.02 3.66 -4.17
CA ILE A 11 -12.04 4.38 -3.36
C ILE A 11 -11.95 5.83 -3.82
N LEU A 12 -11.92 6.07 -5.13
CA LEU A 12 -11.90 7.42 -5.68
C LEU A 12 -13.13 8.23 -5.27
N MET A 13 -14.31 7.61 -5.29
CA MET A 13 -15.55 8.27 -4.85
C MET A 13 -15.47 8.65 -3.37
N MET A 14 -14.98 7.77 -2.53
CA MET A 14 -14.82 8.03 -1.10
C MET A 14 -13.84 9.18 -0.85
N LEU A 15 -12.71 9.17 -1.54
CA LEU A 15 -11.70 10.24 -1.41
C LEU A 15 -12.22 11.58 -1.91
N ARG A 16 -12.98 11.61 -2.99
CA ARG A 16 -13.61 12.84 -3.50
C ARG A 16 -14.61 13.42 -2.51
N LYS A 17 -15.40 12.57 -1.86
CA LYS A 17 -16.33 13.01 -0.81
C LYS A 17 -15.58 13.62 0.38
N LEU A 18 -14.50 12.97 0.81
CA LEU A 18 -13.66 13.49 1.89
C LEU A 18 -13.01 14.83 1.49
N LEU A 19 -12.53 14.94 0.27
CA LEU A 19 -11.93 16.17 -0.23
C LEU A 19 -12.93 17.32 -0.24
N ALA A 20 -14.17 17.06 -0.65
CA ALA A 20 -15.23 18.07 -0.67
C ALA A 20 -15.57 18.61 0.75
N GLN A 21 -15.35 17.79 1.78
CA GLN A 21 -15.59 18.14 3.18
C GLN A 21 -14.35 18.70 3.89
N THR A 22 -13.20 18.67 3.24
CA THR A 22 -11.93 19.07 3.83
C THR A 22 -11.58 20.48 3.41
N GLU A 23 -11.25 21.34 4.38
CA GLU A 23 -10.80 22.69 4.10
C GLU A 23 -9.43 22.69 3.44
N ARG A 24 -9.20 23.64 2.56
CA ARG A 24 -7.91 23.77 1.86
C ARG A 24 -6.77 23.93 2.85
N GLY A 25 -5.72 23.14 2.66
CA GLY A 25 -4.53 23.14 3.53
C GLY A 25 -4.63 22.16 4.70
N HIS A 26 -5.78 21.53 4.92
CA HIS A 26 -5.97 20.52 5.96
C HIS A 26 -5.64 19.13 5.42
N LYS A 27 -5.29 18.21 6.32
CA LYS A 27 -5.01 16.81 5.96
C LYS A 27 -6.31 16.09 5.65
N LEU A 28 -6.31 15.29 4.60
CA LEU A 28 -7.52 14.59 4.13
C LEU A 28 -7.99 13.50 5.09
N LEU A 29 -7.07 12.71 5.62
CA LEU A 29 -7.37 11.52 6.41
C LEU A 29 -7.10 11.67 7.90
N VAL A 30 -6.61 12.82 8.32
CA VAL A 30 -6.32 13.08 9.73
C VAL A 30 -7.25 14.19 10.23
N PRO A 31 -8.10 13.91 11.24
CA PRO A 31 -8.99 14.93 11.79
C PRO A 31 -8.23 16.16 12.32
N ASP A 32 -8.86 17.32 12.23
CA ASP A 32 -8.28 18.55 12.71
C ASP A 32 -7.98 18.45 14.22
N GLY A 33 -6.81 18.95 14.60
CA GLY A 33 -6.37 18.93 15.99
C GLY A 33 -5.81 17.58 16.45
N MET A 34 -5.83 16.55 15.61
CA MET A 34 -5.25 15.25 15.94
C MET A 34 -3.81 15.15 15.42
N PRO A 35 -2.83 14.78 16.26
CA PRO A 35 -1.47 14.49 15.77
C PRO A 35 -1.48 13.31 14.79
N THR A 36 -0.62 13.37 13.77
CA THR A 36 -0.54 12.32 12.73
C THR A 36 -0.21 10.95 13.29
N ASP A 37 0.71 10.88 14.24
CA ASP A 37 1.09 9.64 14.91
C ASP A 37 -0.10 8.98 15.64
N ARG A 38 -0.98 9.77 16.22
CA ARG A 38 -2.20 9.26 16.86
C ARG A 38 -3.17 8.68 15.84
N ALA A 39 -3.31 9.30 14.68
CA ALA A 39 -4.13 8.78 13.59
C ALA A 39 -3.57 7.45 13.05
N ILE A 40 -2.25 7.35 12.90
CA ILE A 40 -1.58 6.10 12.50
C ILE A 40 -1.83 5.00 13.52
N ASN A 41 -1.69 5.29 14.80
CA ASN A 41 -1.97 4.33 15.88
C ASN A 41 -3.42 3.86 15.86
N ALA A 42 -4.37 4.75 15.56
CA ALA A 42 -5.77 4.38 15.44
C ALA A 42 -6.01 3.40 14.28
N LEU A 43 -5.36 3.60 13.14
CA LEU A 43 -5.43 2.69 11.99
C LEU A 43 -4.82 1.33 12.32
N GLU A 44 -3.68 1.30 12.98
CA GLU A 44 -3.04 0.06 13.42
C GLU A 44 -3.91 -0.72 14.38
N LEU A 45 -4.55 -0.03 15.33
CA LEU A 45 -5.47 -0.63 16.27
C LEU A 45 -6.72 -1.19 15.56
N PHE A 46 -7.23 -0.49 14.55
CA PHE A 46 -8.33 -0.96 13.72
C PHE A 46 -7.96 -2.29 13.04
N ILE A 47 -6.81 -2.36 12.40
CA ILE A 47 -6.32 -3.58 11.75
C ILE A 47 -6.19 -4.71 12.78
N TYR A 48 -5.62 -4.43 13.94
CA TYR A 48 -5.46 -5.40 15.02
C TYR A 48 -6.80 -5.98 15.47
N ARG A 49 -7.82 -5.14 15.68
CA ARG A 49 -9.14 -5.56 16.15
C ARG A 49 -9.90 -6.41 15.14
N TYR A 50 -9.78 -6.09 13.85
CA TYR A 50 -10.58 -6.70 12.79
C TYR A 50 -9.82 -7.71 11.94
N ARG A 51 -8.55 -7.97 12.24
CA ARG A 51 -7.70 -8.85 11.42
C ARG A 51 -8.27 -10.26 11.22
N ASN A 52 -8.97 -10.81 12.20
CA ASN A 52 -9.55 -12.15 12.11
C ASN A 52 -10.64 -12.24 11.04
N GLY A 53 -11.35 -11.14 10.79
CA GLY A 53 -12.37 -11.08 9.74
C GLY A 53 -11.84 -10.69 8.37
N ILE A 54 -10.58 -10.23 8.28
CA ILE A 54 -9.96 -9.74 7.06
C ILE A 54 -8.90 -10.71 6.54
N ASN A 55 -8.31 -11.53 7.43
CA ASN A 55 -7.28 -12.50 7.06
C ASN A 55 -7.81 -13.49 6.01
N ASP A 56 -6.94 -13.88 5.09
CA ASP A 56 -7.24 -14.95 4.15
C ASP A 56 -7.56 -16.25 4.89
N GLU A 57 -8.60 -16.93 4.45
CA GLU A 57 -9.03 -18.20 5.04
C GLU A 57 -7.90 -19.23 4.92
N GLY A 58 -7.56 -19.86 6.04
CA GLY A 58 -6.50 -20.87 6.09
C GLY A 58 -5.08 -20.31 6.16
N SER A 59 -4.91 -19.01 6.24
CA SER A 59 -3.60 -18.38 6.39
C SER A 59 -3.20 -18.29 7.87
N ASP A 60 -1.99 -18.75 8.19
CA ASP A 60 -1.38 -18.60 9.51
C ASP A 60 -0.82 -17.19 9.75
N ARG A 61 -0.72 -16.40 8.69
CA ARG A 61 -0.18 -15.04 8.75
C ARG A 61 -1.26 -14.06 9.20
N ARG A 62 -0.93 -13.29 10.23
CA ARG A 62 -1.80 -12.23 10.70
C ARG A 62 -1.67 -10.99 9.82
N LEU A 63 -2.81 -10.39 9.50
CA LEU A 63 -2.82 -9.12 8.77
C LEU A 63 -2.16 -8.04 9.62
N THR A 64 -1.22 -7.31 9.00
CA THR A 64 -0.57 -6.16 9.59
C THR A 64 -0.62 -4.99 8.62
N PHE A 65 -0.51 -3.78 9.13
CA PHE A 65 -0.43 -2.59 8.28
C PHE A 65 0.76 -2.66 7.31
N HIS A 66 1.89 -3.13 7.81
CA HIS A 66 3.10 -3.33 7.00
C HIS A 66 2.90 -4.40 5.92
N GLY A 67 2.14 -5.45 6.23
CA GLY A 67 1.79 -6.50 5.27
C GLY A 67 0.93 -5.98 4.11
N LEU A 68 0.01 -5.05 4.38
CA LEU A 68 -0.78 -4.40 3.33
C LEU A 68 0.12 -3.59 2.38
N ARG A 69 1.11 -2.90 2.92
CA ARG A 69 2.10 -2.16 2.13
C ARG A 69 2.92 -3.12 1.26
N HIS A 70 3.31 -4.27 1.80
CA HIS A 70 4.02 -5.32 1.06
C HIS A 70 3.17 -5.85 -0.11
N THR A 71 1.89 -6.14 0.15
CA THR A 71 0.95 -6.63 -0.88
C THR A 71 0.79 -5.60 -1.99
N TYR A 72 0.62 -4.34 -1.65
CA TYR A 72 0.53 -3.26 -2.63
C TYR A 72 1.78 -3.20 -3.53
N ALA A 73 2.97 -3.28 -2.92
CA ALA A 73 4.22 -3.26 -3.66
C ALA A 73 4.31 -4.42 -4.66
N ALA A 74 3.96 -5.64 -4.22
CA ALA A 74 3.97 -6.83 -5.06
C ALA A 74 2.98 -6.73 -6.22
N GLU A 75 1.77 -6.25 -5.96
CA GLU A 75 0.74 -6.06 -6.98
C GLU A 75 1.17 -5.02 -8.03
N GLN A 76 1.73 -3.90 -7.59
CA GLN A 76 2.20 -2.86 -8.51
C GLN A 76 3.36 -3.35 -9.37
N TYR A 77 4.30 -4.08 -8.80
CA TYR A 77 5.41 -4.68 -9.55
C TYR A 77 4.89 -5.63 -10.63
N THR A 78 4.01 -6.54 -10.26
CA THR A 78 3.41 -7.50 -11.18
C THR A 78 2.69 -6.79 -12.33
N LYS A 79 1.88 -5.80 -12.02
CA LYS A 79 1.13 -5.02 -13.00
C LYS A 79 2.06 -4.32 -13.99
N LEU A 80 3.10 -3.66 -13.50
CA LEU A 80 4.03 -2.93 -14.36
C LEU A 80 4.82 -3.87 -15.27
N THR A 81 5.25 -5.02 -14.77
CA THR A 81 5.96 -6.01 -15.60
C THR A 81 5.04 -6.66 -16.63
N GLU A 82 3.78 -6.92 -16.29
CA GLU A 82 2.79 -7.42 -17.24
C GLU A 82 2.49 -6.41 -18.35
N ASP A 83 2.54 -5.11 -18.03
CA ASP A 83 2.35 -4.03 -19.01
C ASP A 83 3.59 -3.81 -19.91
N GLY A 84 4.65 -4.60 -19.74
CA GLY A 84 5.83 -4.57 -20.58
C GLY A 84 7.05 -3.86 -19.99
N MET A 85 6.94 -3.35 -18.77
CA MET A 85 8.07 -2.69 -18.10
C MET A 85 9.13 -3.72 -17.71
N SER A 86 10.42 -3.37 -17.86
CA SER A 86 11.50 -4.22 -17.40
C SER A 86 11.46 -4.40 -15.87
N ALA A 87 12.03 -5.52 -15.39
CA ALA A 87 12.09 -5.78 -13.95
C ALA A 87 12.78 -4.66 -13.17
N ILE A 88 13.87 -4.11 -13.73
CA ILE A 88 14.62 -3.01 -13.10
C ILE A 88 13.77 -1.74 -13.02
N ASP A 89 13.13 -1.37 -14.12
CA ASP A 89 12.31 -0.18 -14.17
C ASP A 89 11.07 -0.29 -13.27
N ALA A 90 10.44 -1.47 -13.24
CA ALA A 90 9.32 -1.74 -12.35
C ALA A 90 9.74 -1.65 -10.87
N HIS A 91 10.92 -2.14 -10.55
CA HIS A 91 11.49 -2.05 -9.21
C HIS A 91 11.66 -0.60 -8.76
N TYR A 92 12.25 0.24 -9.61
CA TYR A 92 12.41 1.66 -9.30
C TYR A 92 11.07 2.39 -9.21
N ALA A 93 10.12 2.08 -10.08
CA ALA A 93 8.80 2.69 -10.06
C ALA A 93 8.06 2.36 -8.76
N VAL A 94 8.08 1.10 -8.31
CA VAL A 94 7.47 0.68 -7.05
C VAL A 94 8.17 1.35 -5.87
N SER A 95 9.49 1.45 -5.89
CA SER A 95 10.26 2.13 -4.85
C SER A 95 9.81 3.59 -4.67
N ARG A 96 9.55 4.29 -5.77
CA ARG A 96 9.03 5.66 -5.74
C ARG A 96 7.62 5.73 -5.15
N LEU A 97 6.76 4.79 -5.52
CA LEU A 97 5.39 4.72 -4.99
C LEU A 97 5.38 4.52 -3.48
N LEU A 98 6.33 3.76 -2.96
CA LEU A 98 6.48 3.53 -1.52
C LEU A 98 7.18 4.67 -0.79
N GLY A 99 7.75 5.61 -1.53
CA GLY A 99 8.49 6.72 -0.95
C GLY A 99 9.89 6.36 -0.48
N HIS A 100 10.45 5.24 -0.96
CA HIS A 100 11.83 4.86 -0.68
C HIS A 100 12.80 5.65 -1.54
N GLU A 101 13.84 6.18 -0.94
CA GLU A 101 14.94 6.83 -1.67
C GLU A 101 15.89 5.81 -2.27
N ARG A 102 15.97 4.62 -1.66
CA ARG A 102 16.85 3.52 -2.07
C ARG A 102 16.04 2.34 -2.58
N ALA A 103 16.41 1.86 -3.75
CA ALA A 103 15.77 0.71 -4.38
C ALA A 103 15.99 -0.60 -3.61
N ASP A 104 17.07 -0.72 -2.86
CA ASP A 104 17.40 -1.92 -2.08
C ASP A 104 16.35 -2.23 -0.99
N VAL A 105 15.73 -1.22 -0.41
CA VAL A 105 14.64 -1.43 0.56
C VAL A 105 13.44 -2.12 -0.10
N THR A 106 13.10 -1.74 -1.33
CA THR A 106 12.01 -2.35 -2.09
C THR A 106 12.32 -3.78 -2.49
N ASN A 107 13.60 -4.15 -2.68
CA ASN A 107 14.02 -5.50 -2.98
C ASN A 107 13.52 -6.53 -1.96
N ILE A 108 13.46 -6.14 -0.69
CA ILE A 108 12.96 -7.01 0.39
C ILE A 108 11.51 -7.39 0.13
N TYR A 109 10.69 -6.43 -0.29
CA TYR A 109 9.29 -6.66 -0.61
C TYR A 109 9.12 -7.52 -1.86
N LEU A 110 9.93 -7.29 -2.88
CA LEU A 110 9.81 -7.98 -4.15
C LEU A 110 10.40 -9.38 -4.16
N ALA A 111 11.25 -9.72 -3.20
CA ALA A 111 11.83 -11.05 -3.07
C ALA A 111 10.77 -12.15 -2.99
N SER A 112 9.66 -11.91 -2.30
CA SER A 112 8.56 -12.87 -2.19
C SER A 112 7.82 -13.07 -3.52
N VAL A 113 7.72 -12.05 -4.36
CA VAL A 113 7.12 -12.14 -5.70
C VAL A 113 7.98 -13.04 -6.60
N ARG A 114 9.31 -12.86 -6.57
CA ARG A 114 10.22 -13.67 -7.36
C ARG A 114 10.19 -15.14 -6.95
N LYS A 115 10.11 -15.44 -5.66
CA LYS A 115 9.95 -16.81 -5.17
C LYS A 115 8.68 -17.46 -5.68
N ARG A 116 7.57 -16.74 -5.63
CA ARG A 116 6.27 -17.24 -6.13
C ARG A 116 6.33 -17.52 -7.64
N GLY A 117 6.97 -16.67 -8.41
CA GLY A 117 7.15 -16.87 -9.84
C GLY A 117 7.95 -18.11 -10.18
N ARG A 118 9.02 -18.42 -9.41
CA ARG A 118 9.83 -19.63 -9.59
C ARG A 118 9.08 -20.90 -9.18
N ASP A 119 8.34 -20.84 -8.10
CA ASP A 119 7.56 -21.98 -7.60
C ASP A 119 6.36 -22.29 -8.50
N GLY A 120 5.93 -21.34 -9.34
CA GLY A 120 4.85 -21.50 -10.30
C GLY A 120 5.27 -22.06 -11.66
N GLU A 121 6.55 -22.23 -11.87
CA GLU A 121 7.12 -22.86 -13.06
C GLU A 121 7.29 -24.38 -12.83
#